data_5d25274ebe7943c148459678ca7f11e5
#
_entry.id   5d25274ebe7943c148459678ca7f11e5
#
_cell.length_a   1.000
_cell.length_b   1.000
_cell.length_c   1.000
_cell.angle_alpha   90.00
_cell.angle_beta   90.00
_cell.angle_gamma   90.00
#
_symmetry.space_group_name_H-M   'P 1'
#
loop_
_entity.id
_entity.type
_entity.pdbx_description
1 polymer ?
#
loop_
_entity_poly.entity_id
_entity_poly.type
_entity_poly.pdbx_seq_one_letter_code
_entity_poly.pdbx_strand_id
1 'polypeptide(L)'
;MAYTFNTTKSHSTADFIEADFKYETTQVEVKPEGVVCTPKSQDYKFKVNKKVPKMGLMMIGWGGNNGTTVTAGILANKHHLCWTDKRGVHEPNYYGSYTQSATMRLGITTEGEEIYAPYKEILPMVCPDDIVLGGWDISKTNMADALKRAQVVDYDLQKQLYPYIKDWVPLPSIYYKSYIAANQDDRADNVIPGNKQNHLDTVRKNIRDFKAAHGLDRVVILWTATTERYVELKAGLNDTADNLLKAIANDEEEVSHQLSLRPLLSWKDARVIELAEKHNGAVMGDDFKTGQTKIKSVLADFLVSSGLKLQSIVSYNHLGNNDGKNLSSPNQFRSKEISKSNVVSDVVKSNTIMYKKGEHPDHVIVIKYVPYVGDSKRAMDEYTSEIFLGGHNTIALHNTCEDSLLAAPLMIDLAVLMEFMTRITYSVEGKEFSHFNAVMSFLSYLLKAPVVPKGTPVVNALFKQRECLDNLFRALLGLPAENHMLLEGKTQSFF
;
A
#
# COMPACT_ATOMS: atom_id res chain seq x y z
N MET A 1 -21.41 -18.43 -1.59
CA MET A 1 -22.05 -18.79 -2.90
C MET A 1 -20.95 -19.31 -3.79
N ALA A 2 -21.15 -20.40 -4.53
CA ALA A 2 -20.13 -20.89 -5.47
C ALA A 2 -20.21 -20.11 -6.79
N TYR A 3 -19.09 -19.59 -7.27
CA TYR A 3 -19.02 -18.89 -8.54
C TYR A 3 -18.43 -19.81 -9.61
N THR A 4 -19.11 -19.93 -10.75
CA THR A 4 -18.65 -20.69 -11.89
C THR A 4 -18.47 -19.75 -13.08
N PHE A 5 -17.26 -19.71 -13.62
CA PHE A 5 -16.92 -18.89 -14.78
C PHE A 5 -16.98 -19.76 -16.04
N ASN A 6 -18.10 -19.68 -16.75
CA ASN A 6 -18.30 -20.43 -18.01
C ASN A 6 -17.65 -19.67 -19.16
N THR A 7 -16.35 -19.84 -19.32
CA THR A 7 -15.55 -19.15 -20.33
C THR A 7 -14.58 -20.13 -21.00
N THR A 8 -14.35 -19.94 -22.30
CA THR A 8 -13.31 -20.67 -23.08
C THR A 8 -11.92 -20.05 -22.85
N LYS A 9 -11.84 -18.87 -22.21
CA LYS A 9 -10.61 -18.12 -21.98
C LYS A 9 -9.91 -18.46 -20.68
N SER A 10 -10.54 -19.22 -19.79
CA SER A 10 -9.92 -19.64 -18.53
C SER A 10 -10.13 -21.13 -18.31
N HIS A 11 -9.10 -21.79 -17.84
CA HIS A 11 -9.09 -23.19 -17.47
C HIS A 11 -8.52 -23.37 -16.07
N SER A 12 -9.27 -24.03 -15.18
CA SER A 12 -8.84 -24.30 -13.82
C SER A 12 -8.56 -25.79 -13.64
N THR A 13 -7.30 -26.13 -13.30
CA THR A 13 -6.88 -27.47 -12.89
C THR A 13 -6.85 -27.58 -11.37
N ALA A 14 -6.37 -28.70 -10.82
CA ALA A 14 -6.10 -28.84 -9.40
C ALA A 14 -5.06 -27.83 -8.89
N ASP A 15 -4.01 -27.59 -9.70
CA ASP A 15 -2.83 -26.82 -9.28
C ASP A 15 -2.82 -25.38 -9.79
N PHE A 16 -3.46 -25.09 -10.92
CA PHE A 16 -3.36 -23.80 -11.61
C PHE A 16 -4.71 -23.29 -12.12
N ILE A 17 -4.80 -21.95 -12.20
CA ILE A 17 -5.74 -21.26 -13.06
C ILE A 17 -4.92 -20.70 -14.23
N GLU A 18 -5.28 -21.05 -15.46
CA GLU A 18 -4.67 -20.50 -16.67
C GLU A 18 -5.74 -19.69 -17.41
N ALA A 19 -5.41 -18.48 -17.83
CA ALA A 19 -6.36 -17.59 -18.51
C ALA A 19 -5.70 -16.87 -19.68
N ASP A 20 -6.39 -16.87 -20.82
CA ASP A 20 -6.04 -16.09 -22.00
C ASP A 20 -6.71 -14.71 -21.91
N PHE A 21 -5.94 -13.67 -22.14
CA PHE A 21 -6.40 -12.29 -22.05
C PHE A 21 -5.86 -11.46 -23.22
N LYS A 22 -6.74 -10.83 -23.95
CA LYS A 22 -6.37 -9.87 -24.99
C LYS A 22 -6.29 -8.47 -24.37
N TYR A 23 -5.08 -7.94 -24.27
CA TYR A 23 -4.84 -6.59 -23.81
C TYR A 23 -4.89 -5.61 -24.98
N GLU A 24 -5.77 -4.64 -24.92
CA GLU A 24 -5.94 -3.60 -25.93
C GLU A 24 -5.53 -2.25 -25.37
N THR A 25 -4.75 -1.49 -26.14
CA THR A 25 -4.25 -0.17 -25.77
C THR A 25 -4.04 0.70 -27.00
N THR A 26 -3.70 1.96 -26.81
CA THR A 26 -3.35 2.88 -27.90
C THR A 26 -1.91 3.32 -27.76
N GLN A 27 -1.10 3.04 -28.78
CA GLN A 27 0.23 3.61 -28.91
C GLN A 27 0.12 5.02 -29.48
N VAL A 28 0.78 6.00 -28.84
CA VAL A 28 0.75 7.39 -29.26
C VAL A 28 2.15 7.83 -29.67
N GLU A 29 2.27 8.39 -30.86
CA GLU A 29 3.49 9.03 -31.37
C GLU A 29 3.25 10.53 -31.54
N VAL A 30 4.12 11.35 -30.94
CA VAL A 30 4.09 12.80 -31.11
C VAL A 30 5.11 13.18 -32.19
N LYS A 31 4.63 13.71 -33.31
CA LYS A 31 5.42 14.12 -34.47
C LYS A 31 5.33 15.64 -34.63
N PRO A 32 6.26 16.26 -35.39
CA PRO A 32 6.17 17.73 -35.66
C PRO A 32 4.84 18.15 -36.28
N GLU A 33 4.25 17.29 -37.13
CA GLU A 33 3.00 17.52 -37.84
C GLU A 33 1.75 17.18 -37.03
N GLY A 34 1.89 16.58 -35.82
CA GLY A 34 0.73 16.24 -35.00
C GLY A 34 0.90 14.95 -34.18
N VAL A 35 -0.20 14.48 -33.62
CA VAL A 35 -0.28 13.29 -32.77
C VAL A 35 -0.90 12.15 -33.54
N VAL A 36 -0.21 11.02 -33.62
CA VAL A 36 -0.68 9.80 -34.29
C VAL A 36 -1.03 8.77 -33.22
N CYS A 37 -2.30 8.32 -33.22
CA CYS A 37 -2.82 7.32 -32.31
C CYS A 37 -3.05 5.99 -33.05
N THR A 38 -2.39 4.92 -32.63
CA THR A 38 -2.48 3.60 -33.26
C THR A 38 -2.99 2.59 -32.24
N PRO A 39 -4.19 2.00 -32.43
CA PRO A 39 -4.65 0.90 -31.59
C PRO A 39 -3.68 -0.29 -31.67
N LYS A 40 -3.39 -0.90 -30.55
CA LYS A 40 -2.55 -2.08 -30.41
C LYS A 40 -3.24 -3.11 -29.54
N SER A 41 -3.05 -4.37 -29.87
CA SER A 41 -3.46 -5.48 -29.01
C SER A 41 -2.33 -6.47 -28.85
N GLN A 42 -2.29 -7.12 -27.70
CA GLN A 42 -1.32 -8.18 -27.39
C GLN A 42 -2.06 -9.31 -26.67
N ASP A 43 -1.73 -10.55 -27.02
CA ASP A 43 -2.28 -11.73 -26.37
C ASP A 43 -1.40 -12.11 -25.17
N TYR A 44 -2.02 -12.13 -24.00
CA TYR A 44 -1.44 -12.57 -22.74
C TYR A 44 -2.03 -13.91 -22.33
N LYS A 45 -1.20 -14.76 -21.76
CA LYS A 45 -1.63 -15.92 -20.99
C LYS A 45 -1.16 -15.76 -19.57
N PHE A 46 -2.09 -15.75 -18.63
CA PHE A 46 -1.78 -15.74 -17.20
C PHE A 46 -1.85 -17.17 -16.64
N LYS A 47 -1.00 -17.43 -15.63
CA LYS A 47 -1.00 -18.68 -14.88
C LYS A 47 -0.86 -18.38 -13.40
N VAL A 48 -1.86 -18.78 -12.61
CA VAL A 48 -1.91 -18.60 -11.15
C VAL A 48 -1.71 -19.95 -10.47
N ASN A 49 -0.71 -20.06 -9.61
CA ASN A 49 -0.55 -21.23 -8.76
C ASN A 49 -1.61 -21.19 -7.64
N LYS A 50 -2.45 -22.25 -7.55
CA LYS A 50 -3.54 -22.34 -6.56
C LYS A 50 -3.08 -22.78 -5.18
N LYS A 51 -1.87 -23.33 -5.05
CA LYS A 51 -1.33 -23.72 -3.75
C LYS A 51 -1.07 -22.48 -2.90
N VAL A 52 -1.92 -22.25 -1.90
CA VAL A 52 -1.77 -21.18 -0.94
C VAL A 52 -0.64 -21.52 0.02
N PRO A 53 0.41 -20.67 0.17
CA PRO A 53 1.54 -20.96 1.03
C PRO A 53 1.23 -20.67 2.50
N LYS A 54 1.94 -21.32 3.40
CA LYS A 54 2.00 -20.91 4.80
C LYS A 54 2.83 -19.63 4.90
N MET A 55 2.21 -18.52 5.26
CA MET A 55 2.80 -17.19 5.21
C MET A 55 3.07 -16.61 6.59
N GLY A 56 4.24 -15.99 6.74
CA GLY A 56 4.57 -15.12 7.88
C GLY A 56 4.57 -13.65 7.49
N LEU A 57 4.16 -12.80 8.42
CA LEU A 57 4.24 -11.35 8.32
C LEU A 57 5.13 -10.84 9.44
N MET A 58 6.30 -10.31 9.09
CA MET A 58 7.20 -9.65 10.04
C MET A 58 7.09 -8.13 9.87
N MET A 59 6.78 -7.45 10.95
CA MET A 59 6.55 -6.01 10.97
C MET A 59 7.72 -5.26 11.60
N ILE A 60 8.18 -4.20 10.94
CA ILE A 60 9.16 -3.27 11.49
C ILE A 60 8.38 -2.19 12.22
N GLY A 61 8.59 -2.07 13.55
CA GLY A 61 7.74 -1.28 14.43
C GLY A 61 6.51 -2.06 14.92
N TRP A 62 6.67 -3.37 15.14
CA TRP A 62 5.59 -4.27 15.53
C TRP A 62 4.88 -3.84 16.81
N GLY A 63 5.63 -3.35 17.80
CA GLY A 63 5.08 -2.77 19.02
C GLY A 63 4.49 -1.36 18.87
N GLY A 64 4.49 -0.75 17.68
CA GLY A 64 3.85 0.54 17.41
C GLY A 64 2.32 0.44 17.27
N ASN A 65 1.64 1.59 17.13
CA ASN A 65 0.18 1.62 16.99
C ASN A 65 -0.32 0.74 15.83
N ASN A 66 0.29 0.86 14.65
CA ASN A 66 -0.09 0.08 13.48
C ASN A 66 0.15 -1.43 13.68
N GLY A 67 1.34 -1.81 14.15
CA GLY A 67 1.70 -3.22 14.35
C GLY A 67 0.83 -3.92 15.40
N THR A 68 0.56 -3.25 16.52
CA THR A 68 -0.37 -3.77 17.55
C THR A 68 -1.80 -3.87 17.03
N THR A 69 -2.25 -2.93 16.20
CA THR A 69 -3.61 -2.94 15.63
C THR A 69 -3.79 -4.05 14.60
N VAL A 70 -2.81 -4.27 13.71
CA VAL A 70 -2.81 -5.43 12.78
C VAL A 70 -2.87 -6.74 13.56
N THR A 71 -2.06 -6.86 14.61
CA THR A 71 -2.04 -8.04 15.49
C THR A 71 -3.38 -8.27 16.17
N ALA A 72 -3.96 -7.21 16.74
CA ALA A 72 -5.27 -7.27 17.39
C ALA A 72 -6.39 -7.67 16.42
N GLY A 73 -6.40 -7.07 15.22
CA GLY A 73 -7.40 -7.36 14.20
C GLY A 73 -7.37 -8.81 13.72
N ILE A 74 -6.17 -9.33 13.41
CA ILE A 74 -6.01 -10.74 12.99
C ILE A 74 -6.42 -11.70 14.11
N LEU A 75 -5.96 -11.48 15.34
CA LEU A 75 -6.30 -12.38 16.46
C LEU A 75 -7.77 -12.29 16.86
N ALA A 76 -8.38 -11.10 16.81
CA ALA A 76 -9.81 -10.95 17.09
C ALA A 76 -10.66 -11.74 16.09
N ASN A 77 -10.34 -11.69 14.79
CA ASN A 77 -11.03 -12.48 13.77
C ASN A 77 -10.75 -13.98 13.94
N LYS A 78 -9.49 -14.38 14.08
CA LYS A 78 -9.08 -15.77 14.25
C LYS A 78 -9.76 -16.48 15.43
N HIS A 79 -9.96 -15.76 16.53
CA HIS A 79 -10.54 -16.31 17.76
C HIS A 79 -12.00 -15.90 17.96
N HIS A 80 -12.61 -15.22 16.99
CA HIS A 80 -14.00 -14.72 17.05
C HIS A 80 -14.29 -13.94 18.34
N LEU A 81 -13.37 -13.04 18.73
CA LEU A 81 -13.48 -12.24 19.95
C LEU A 81 -14.47 -11.09 19.75
N CYS A 82 -15.63 -11.18 20.41
CA CYS A 82 -16.58 -10.07 20.47
C CYS A 82 -16.28 -9.21 21.68
N TRP A 83 -16.43 -7.90 21.56
CA TRP A 83 -16.17 -6.96 22.65
C TRP A 83 -17.30 -5.94 22.79
N THR A 84 -17.34 -5.27 23.94
CA THR A 84 -18.40 -4.31 24.27
C THR A 84 -17.80 -2.91 24.46
N ASP A 85 -18.46 -1.90 23.90
CA ASP A 85 -18.26 -0.49 24.21
C ASP A 85 -19.61 0.16 24.60
N LYS A 86 -19.61 1.49 24.74
CA LYS A 86 -20.83 2.26 25.04
C LYS A 86 -21.94 2.19 23.97
N ARG A 87 -21.62 1.72 22.76
CA ARG A 87 -22.57 1.59 21.64
C ARG A 87 -23.16 0.19 21.54
N GLY A 88 -22.57 -0.78 22.24
CA GLY A 88 -23.06 -2.16 22.27
C GLY A 88 -21.98 -3.20 22.05
N VAL A 89 -22.38 -4.38 21.59
CA VAL A 89 -21.46 -5.48 21.26
C VAL A 89 -20.96 -5.31 19.84
N HIS A 90 -19.67 -5.52 19.66
CA HIS A 90 -18.98 -5.53 18.37
C HIS A 90 -18.47 -6.92 18.05
N GLU A 91 -18.59 -7.31 16.79
CA GLU A 91 -18.01 -8.53 16.23
C GLU A 91 -16.74 -8.22 15.45
N PRO A 92 -15.76 -9.14 15.45
CA PRO A 92 -14.55 -8.97 14.66
C PRO A 92 -14.87 -8.98 13.17
N ASN A 93 -14.17 -8.13 12.42
CA ASN A 93 -14.35 -8.00 10.99
C ASN A 93 -13.07 -7.44 10.33
N TYR A 94 -13.07 -7.44 8.99
CA TYR A 94 -12.01 -6.86 8.16
C TYR A 94 -12.50 -5.65 7.35
N TYR A 95 -13.43 -4.85 7.89
CA TYR A 95 -13.91 -3.65 7.17
C TYR A 95 -12.75 -2.70 6.87
N GLY A 96 -12.73 -2.19 5.64
CA GLY A 96 -11.62 -1.40 5.11
C GLY A 96 -10.58 -2.22 4.33
N SER A 97 -10.60 -3.56 4.44
CA SER A 97 -9.77 -4.44 3.61
C SER A 97 -10.41 -4.62 2.22
N TYR A 98 -9.60 -4.41 1.20
CA TYR A 98 -9.99 -4.64 -0.20
C TYR A 98 -10.18 -6.14 -0.47
N THR A 99 -9.27 -7.00 0.01
CA THR A 99 -9.34 -8.44 -0.25
C THR A 99 -10.44 -9.14 0.54
N GLN A 100 -10.74 -8.68 1.77
CA GLN A 100 -11.64 -9.38 2.70
C GLN A 100 -13.07 -8.82 2.72
N SER A 101 -13.25 -7.53 2.43
CA SER A 101 -14.51 -6.82 2.61
C SER A 101 -15.02 -6.09 1.36
N ALA A 102 -14.21 -6.00 0.29
CA ALA A 102 -14.70 -5.43 -0.96
C ALA A 102 -15.14 -6.53 -1.94
N THR A 103 -15.87 -6.11 -2.96
CA THR A 103 -16.42 -6.97 -4.02
C THR A 103 -16.03 -6.48 -5.38
N MET A 104 -15.92 -7.40 -6.32
CA MET A 104 -15.73 -7.15 -7.74
C MET A 104 -17.06 -7.33 -8.48
N ARG A 105 -17.40 -6.41 -9.35
CA ARG A 105 -18.54 -6.55 -10.25
C ARG A 105 -18.26 -7.68 -11.25
N LEU A 106 -19.17 -8.65 -11.34
CA LEU A 106 -19.07 -9.74 -12.31
C LEU A 106 -19.78 -9.42 -13.62
N GLY A 107 -20.96 -8.85 -13.55
CA GLY A 107 -21.80 -8.53 -14.70
C GLY A 107 -23.23 -8.21 -14.28
N ILE A 108 -24.13 -8.38 -15.21
CA ILE A 108 -25.56 -8.07 -15.09
C ILE A 108 -26.37 -9.34 -15.45
N THR A 109 -27.45 -9.59 -14.71
CA THR A 109 -28.37 -10.69 -15.02
C THR A 109 -29.30 -10.33 -16.20
N THR A 110 -30.02 -11.30 -16.72
CA THR A 110 -31.04 -11.08 -17.73
C THR A 110 -32.17 -10.17 -17.26
N GLU A 111 -32.37 -10.07 -15.94
CA GLU A 111 -33.35 -9.19 -15.30
C GLU A 111 -32.81 -7.78 -15.06
N GLY A 112 -31.53 -7.51 -15.37
CA GLY A 112 -30.89 -6.21 -15.21
C GLY A 112 -30.28 -5.97 -13.81
N GLU A 113 -30.11 -6.99 -13.00
CA GLU A 113 -29.48 -6.90 -11.68
C GLU A 113 -27.95 -7.04 -11.77
N GLU A 114 -27.21 -6.14 -11.14
CA GLU A 114 -25.75 -6.25 -11.05
C GLU A 114 -25.33 -7.28 -10.01
N ILE A 115 -24.40 -8.17 -10.38
CA ILE A 115 -23.85 -9.20 -9.51
C ILE A 115 -22.42 -8.87 -9.12
N TYR A 116 -22.15 -8.95 -7.82
CA TYR A 116 -20.85 -8.71 -7.23
C TYR A 116 -20.36 -9.95 -6.46
N ALA A 117 -19.06 -10.21 -6.51
CA ALA A 117 -18.43 -11.31 -5.78
C ALA A 117 -17.34 -10.81 -4.83
N PRO A 118 -17.24 -11.33 -3.59
CA PRO A 118 -16.12 -11.05 -2.71
C PRO A 118 -14.81 -11.57 -3.29
N TYR A 119 -13.74 -10.76 -3.27
CA TYR A 119 -12.44 -11.17 -3.83
C TYR A 119 -11.91 -12.46 -3.20
N LYS A 120 -12.03 -12.61 -1.89
CA LYS A 120 -11.59 -13.80 -1.14
C LYS A 120 -12.27 -15.11 -1.55
N GLU A 121 -13.44 -15.04 -2.22
CA GLU A 121 -14.18 -16.23 -2.65
C GLU A 121 -13.83 -16.65 -4.09
N ILE A 122 -13.24 -15.76 -4.90
CA ILE A 122 -13.02 -16.00 -6.33
C ILE A 122 -11.56 -16.25 -6.69
N LEU A 123 -10.61 -15.88 -5.83
CA LEU A 123 -9.17 -16.06 -6.07
C LEU A 123 -8.50 -16.72 -4.85
N PRO A 124 -7.52 -17.62 -5.06
CA PRO A 124 -6.88 -18.39 -3.99
C PRO A 124 -5.87 -17.54 -3.22
N MET A 125 -6.33 -16.64 -2.37
CA MET A 125 -5.51 -15.78 -1.52
C MET A 125 -5.26 -16.42 -0.15
N VAL A 126 -4.21 -15.96 0.55
CA VAL A 126 -3.95 -16.31 1.94
C VAL A 126 -5.08 -15.76 2.81
N CYS A 127 -5.61 -16.59 3.72
CA CYS A 127 -6.52 -16.11 4.75
C CYS A 127 -5.72 -15.33 5.81
N PRO A 128 -6.09 -14.10 6.17
CA PRO A 128 -5.39 -13.35 7.20
C PRO A 128 -5.30 -14.06 8.55
N ASP A 129 -6.30 -14.87 8.91
CA ASP A 129 -6.36 -15.63 10.17
C ASP A 129 -5.25 -16.70 10.26
N ASP A 130 -4.68 -17.12 9.12
CA ASP A 130 -3.62 -18.12 9.05
C ASP A 130 -2.21 -17.52 9.03
N ILE A 131 -2.10 -16.18 9.00
CA ILE A 131 -0.82 -15.49 8.97
C ILE A 131 -0.10 -15.62 10.31
N VAL A 132 1.17 -16.06 10.27
CA VAL A 132 2.05 -16.08 11.44
C VAL A 132 2.67 -14.71 11.61
N LEU A 133 2.49 -14.11 12.80
CA LEU A 133 2.92 -12.74 13.08
C LEU A 133 4.26 -12.71 13.82
N GLY A 134 5.07 -11.71 13.52
CA GLY A 134 6.33 -11.41 14.18
C GLY A 134 6.85 -10.03 13.79
N GLY A 135 8.04 -9.69 14.29
CA GLY A 135 8.64 -8.41 13.89
C GLY A 135 9.64 -7.86 14.88
N TRP A 136 10.05 -6.65 14.63
CA TRP A 136 11.05 -5.89 15.37
C TRP A 136 10.44 -4.61 15.94
N ASP A 137 10.90 -4.18 17.09
CA ASP A 137 10.63 -2.85 17.63
C ASP A 137 11.85 -2.32 18.39
N ILE A 138 12.01 -1.01 18.45
CA ILE A 138 13.04 -0.35 19.27
C ILE A 138 12.76 -0.45 20.76
N SER A 139 11.55 -0.86 21.15
CA SER A 139 11.16 -1.11 22.53
C SER A 139 10.95 -2.59 22.79
N LYS A 140 11.44 -3.08 23.92
CA LYS A 140 11.26 -4.47 24.40
C LYS A 140 9.91 -4.71 25.09
N THR A 141 9.03 -3.69 25.10
CA THR A 141 7.68 -3.83 25.67
C THR A 141 6.94 -4.98 24.99
N ASN A 142 6.37 -5.91 25.76
CA ASN A 142 5.57 -7.00 25.23
C ASN A 142 4.34 -6.47 24.47
N MET A 143 3.76 -7.30 23.60
CA MET A 143 2.68 -6.86 22.71
C MET A 143 1.39 -6.47 23.45
N ALA A 144 1.11 -7.04 24.63
CA ALA A 144 -0.07 -6.66 25.42
C ALA A 144 0.07 -5.27 26.01
N ASP A 145 1.23 -4.95 26.60
CA ASP A 145 1.52 -3.62 27.14
C ASP A 145 1.70 -2.59 26.03
N ALA A 146 2.25 -2.97 24.89
CA ALA A 146 2.35 -2.13 23.70
C ALA A 146 0.95 -1.78 23.15
N LEU A 147 0.02 -2.73 23.08
CA LEU A 147 -1.38 -2.53 22.69
C LEU A 147 -2.09 -1.58 23.65
N LYS A 148 -1.90 -1.80 24.98
CA LYS A 148 -2.44 -0.93 26.01
C LYS A 148 -1.92 0.52 25.90
N ARG A 149 -0.63 0.68 25.66
CA ARG A 149 0.00 2.01 25.45
C ARG A 149 -0.54 2.68 24.18
N ALA A 150 -0.76 1.92 23.10
CA ALA A 150 -1.24 2.45 21.82
C ALA A 150 -2.63 3.08 21.93
N GLN A 151 -3.51 2.57 22.80
CA GLN A 151 -4.87 3.07 23.04
C GLN A 151 -5.72 3.17 21.76
N VAL A 152 -5.56 2.22 20.84
CA VAL A 152 -6.27 2.22 19.54
C VAL A 152 -7.56 1.40 19.62
N VAL A 153 -7.49 0.20 20.18
CA VAL A 153 -8.64 -0.70 20.31
C VAL A 153 -9.29 -0.57 21.68
N ASP A 154 -10.58 -0.89 21.76
CA ASP A 154 -11.36 -0.79 22.99
C ASP A 154 -10.75 -1.63 24.12
N TYR A 155 -10.89 -1.14 25.36
CA TYR A 155 -10.29 -1.77 26.52
C TYR A 155 -10.78 -3.20 26.77
N ASP A 156 -12.04 -3.48 26.44
CA ASP A 156 -12.59 -4.83 26.58
C ASP A 156 -11.91 -5.81 25.64
N LEU A 157 -11.68 -5.42 24.38
CA LEU A 157 -10.91 -6.21 23.43
C LEU A 157 -9.45 -6.38 23.86
N GLN A 158 -8.82 -5.35 24.43
CA GLN A 158 -7.46 -5.45 24.97
C GLN A 158 -7.36 -6.53 26.05
N LYS A 159 -8.33 -6.61 26.98
CA LYS A 159 -8.38 -7.66 28.01
C LYS A 159 -8.51 -9.07 27.42
N GLN A 160 -9.37 -9.23 26.43
CA GLN A 160 -9.58 -10.51 25.77
C GLN A 160 -8.34 -10.97 24.99
N LEU A 161 -7.60 -10.03 24.37
CA LEU A 161 -6.37 -10.32 23.64
C LEU A 161 -5.16 -10.59 24.56
N TYR A 162 -5.18 -10.07 25.79
CA TYR A 162 -4.05 -10.18 26.74
C TYR A 162 -3.45 -11.60 26.86
N PRO A 163 -4.24 -12.68 27.08
CA PRO A 163 -3.70 -14.04 27.24
C PRO A 163 -2.96 -14.55 26.02
N TYR A 164 -3.24 -14.04 24.82
CA TYR A 164 -2.62 -14.48 23.56
C TYR A 164 -1.29 -13.78 23.30
N ILE A 165 -1.12 -12.53 23.74
CA ILE A 165 0.00 -11.67 23.32
C ILE A 165 0.89 -11.16 24.46
N LYS A 166 0.59 -11.48 25.73
CA LYS A 166 1.36 -11.02 26.90
C LYS A 166 2.83 -11.49 26.90
N ASP A 167 3.09 -12.63 26.30
CA ASP A 167 4.42 -13.24 26.23
C ASP A 167 5.13 -12.96 24.89
N TRP A 168 4.49 -12.22 23.99
CA TRP A 168 5.09 -11.83 22.71
C TRP A 168 5.94 -10.58 22.89
N VAL A 169 7.22 -10.68 22.63
CA VAL A 169 8.18 -9.58 22.71
C VAL A 169 8.80 -9.37 21.33
N PRO A 170 8.77 -8.15 20.77
CA PRO A 170 9.42 -7.87 19.50
C PRO A 170 10.92 -8.13 19.54
N LEU A 171 11.47 -8.58 18.41
CA LEU A 171 12.91 -8.71 18.22
C LEU A 171 13.58 -7.31 18.28
N PRO A 172 14.87 -7.23 18.71
CA PRO A 172 15.63 -6.00 18.66
C PRO A 172 15.67 -5.39 17.26
N SER A 173 15.49 -4.08 17.15
CA SER A 173 15.45 -3.35 15.88
C SER A 173 16.70 -2.51 15.65
N ILE A 174 16.90 -2.07 14.42
CA ILE A 174 17.89 -1.06 14.08
C ILE A 174 17.36 0.30 14.53
N TYR A 175 18.20 1.09 15.19
CA TYR A 175 17.84 2.43 15.62
C TYR A 175 18.98 3.42 15.40
N TYR A 176 18.66 4.48 14.67
CA TYR A 176 19.54 5.64 14.47
C TYR A 176 18.73 6.90 14.79
N LYS A 177 19.02 7.51 15.92
CA LYS A 177 18.29 8.63 16.50
C LYS A 177 17.97 9.77 15.52
N SER A 178 18.89 10.07 14.60
CA SER A 178 18.74 11.15 13.63
C SER A 178 17.87 10.79 12.43
N TYR A 179 17.54 9.51 12.24
CA TYR A 179 16.87 9.01 11.03
C TYR A 179 15.49 8.43 11.26
N ILE A 180 15.27 7.78 12.39
CA ILE A 180 14.00 7.08 12.68
C ILE A 180 13.59 7.34 14.12
N ALA A 181 12.27 7.37 14.34
CA ALA A 181 11.66 7.57 15.65
C ALA A 181 12.25 8.78 16.38
N ALA A 182 12.39 9.91 15.69
CA ALA A 182 12.84 11.16 16.29
C ALA A 182 12.00 11.51 17.51
N ASN A 183 12.64 12.06 18.53
CA ASN A 183 12.01 12.39 19.83
C ASN A 183 11.46 11.18 20.62
N GLN A 184 11.99 9.95 20.38
CA GLN A 184 11.56 8.73 21.03
C GLN A 184 12.71 7.92 21.65
N ASP A 185 13.82 8.58 21.98
CA ASP A 185 15.02 7.95 22.57
C ASP A 185 14.73 7.25 23.89
N ASP A 186 13.80 7.80 24.67
CA ASP A 186 13.36 7.30 25.96
C ASP A 186 12.76 5.89 25.92
N ARG A 187 12.34 5.44 24.74
CA ARG A 187 11.78 4.08 24.54
C ARG A 187 12.68 3.13 23.74
N ALA A 188 13.87 3.59 23.32
CA ALA A 188 14.78 2.79 22.49
C ALA A 188 15.67 1.89 23.37
N ASP A 189 15.07 0.88 24.00
CA ASP A 189 15.71 -0.06 24.92
C ASP A 189 15.87 -1.49 24.34
N ASN A 190 15.58 -1.66 23.03
CA ASN A 190 15.62 -2.92 22.31
C ASN A 190 16.29 -2.75 20.92
N VAL A 191 17.59 -2.46 20.95
CA VAL A 191 18.35 -2.08 19.76
C VAL A 191 19.42 -3.13 19.45
N ILE A 192 19.60 -3.46 18.16
CA ILE A 192 20.66 -4.34 17.68
C ILE A 192 22.01 -3.64 17.88
N PRO A 193 22.97 -4.22 18.62
CA PRO A 193 24.28 -3.63 18.81
C PRO A 193 25.20 -3.83 17.59
N GLY A 194 26.25 -3.05 17.49
CA GLY A 194 27.32 -3.19 16.51
C GLY A 194 27.23 -2.19 15.35
N ASN A 195 27.96 -2.49 14.28
CA ASN A 195 28.02 -1.68 13.06
C ASN A 195 26.89 -2.05 12.07
N LYS A 196 26.81 -1.32 10.98
CA LYS A 196 25.75 -1.49 9.97
C LYS A 196 25.73 -2.89 9.34
N GLN A 197 26.89 -3.50 9.14
CA GLN A 197 26.97 -4.87 8.61
C GLN A 197 26.37 -5.87 9.62
N ASN A 198 26.67 -5.74 10.91
CA ASN A 198 26.08 -6.57 11.96
C ASN A 198 24.55 -6.40 12.03
N HIS A 199 24.06 -5.18 11.87
CA HIS A 199 22.61 -4.90 11.82
C HIS A 199 21.95 -5.66 10.66
N LEU A 200 22.51 -5.56 9.46
CA LEU A 200 22.00 -6.23 8.26
C LEU A 200 22.00 -7.76 8.42
N ASP A 201 23.11 -8.32 8.90
CA ASP A 201 23.24 -9.77 9.06
C ASP A 201 22.32 -10.32 10.16
N THR A 202 22.14 -9.56 11.25
CA THR A 202 21.18 -9.90 12.31
C THR A 202 19.76 -9.95 11.78
N VAL A 203 19.32 -8.93 11.04
CA VAL A 203 17.97 -8.91 10.46
C VAL A 203 17.76 -10.04 9.48
N ARG A 204 18.73 -10.31 8.60
CA ARG A 204 18.69 -11.45 7.68
C ARG A 204 18.58 -12.78 8.41
N LYS A 205 19.33 -12.93 9.51
CA LYS A 205 19.26 -14.11 10.36
C LYS A 205 17.88 -14.25 11.00
N ASN A 206 17.33 -13.18 11.58
CA ASN A 206 16.01 -13.19 12.21
C ASN A 206 14.91 -13.65 11.23
N ILE A 207 14.95 -13.19 9.97
CA ILE A 207 13.98 -13.59 8.94
C ILE A 207 14.08 -15.08 8.66
N ARG A 208 15.31 -15.62 8.51
CA ARG A 208 15.52 -17.04 8.25
C ARG A 208 15.10 -17.91 9.43
N ASP A 209 15.45 -17.49 10.64
CA ASP A 209 15.08 -18.19 11.87
C ASP A 209 13.56 -18.21 12.05
N PHE A 210 12.88 -17.09 11.85
CA PHE A 210 11.43 -17.00 11.90
C PHE A 210 10.77 -17.93 10.87
N LYS A 211 11.26 -17.90 9.63
CA LYS A 211 10.78 -18.79 8.57
C LYS A 211 10.94 -20.26 8.94
N ALA A 212 12.11 -20.64 9.46
CA ALA A 212 12.41 -22.01 9.83
C ALA A 212 11.61 -22.48 11.06
N ALA A 213 11.57 -21.66 12.11
CA ALA A 213 10.88 -21.97 13.36
C ALA A 213 9.37 -22.25 13.19
N HIS A 214 8.75 -21.57 12.23
CA HIS A 214 7.32 -21.71 11.96
C HIS A 214 7.01 -22.57 10.73
N GLY A 215 8.01 -23.10 10.04
CA GLY A 215 7.86 -23.92 8.83
C GLY A 215 7.11 -23.16 7.72
N LEU A 216 7.50 -21.91 7.48
CA LEU A 216 6.82 -21.03 6.52
C LEU A 216 7.36 -21.22 5.11
N ASP A 217 6.48 -21.17 4.13
CA ASP A 217 6.85 -21.13 2.71
C ASP A 217 7.32 -19.73 2.30
N ARG A 218 6.63 -18.67 2.79
CA ARG A 218 6.84 -17.26 2.45
C ARG A 218 6.89 -16.39 3.70
N VAL A 219 7.69 -15.32 3.64
CA VAL A 219 7.71 -14.26 4.65
C VAL A 219 7.59 -12.91 3.93
N VAL A 220 6.62 -12.12 4.35
CA VAL A 220 6.45 -10.72 3.92
C VAL A 220 6.99 -9.82 5.02
N ILE A 221 7.80 -8.85 4.65
CA ILE A 221 8.30 -7.81 5.57
C ILE A 221 7.50 -6.54 5.32
N LEU A 222 6.92 -5.99 6.37
CA LEU A 222 6.10 -4.79 6.26
C LEU A 222 6.61 -3.69 7.20
N TRP A 223 6.81 -2.50 6.65
CA TRP A 223 7.13 -1.33 7.45
C TRP A 223 5.87 -0.76 8.09
N THR A 224 5.79 -0.82 9.41
CA THR A 224 4.69 -0.23 10.22
C THR A 224 5.20 0.83 11.20
N ALA A 225 6.49 1.10 11.19
CA ALA A 225 7.14 2.08 12.05
C ALA A 225 6.84 3.53 11.62
N THR A 226 7.42 4.49 12.33
CA THR A 226 7.28 5.92 12.07
C THR A 226 7.96 6.33 10.76
N THR A 227 7.59 7.52 10.25
CA THR A 227 8.17 8.09 9.03
C THR A 227 9.65 8.38 9.21
N GLU A 228 10.46 7.95 8.26
CA GLU A 228 11.90 8.16 8.25
C GLU A 228 12.27 9.57 7.78
N ARG A 229 13.50 9.99 8.14
CA ARG A 229 14.11 11.20 7.62
C ARG A 229 14.26 11.14 6.11
N TYR A 230 13.97 12.25 5.42
CA TYR A 230 14.27 12.42 4.01
C TYR A 230 15.79 12.38 3.74
N VAL A 231 16.19 11.69 2.69
CA VAL A 231 17.60 11.59 2.26
C VAL A 231 17.72 11.82 0.77
N GLU A 232 18.71 12.61 0.41
CA GLU A 232 19.05 12.90 -0.97
C GLU A 232 19.91 11.79 -1.59
N LEU A 233 19.78 11.62 -2.89
CA LEU A 233 20.67 10.77 -3.66
C LEU A 233 22.06 11.45 -3.80
N LYS A 234 23.11 10.70 -3.40
CA LYS A 234 24.50 11.12 -3.54
C LYS A 234 25.24 10.15 -4.45
N ALA A 235 25.81 10.69 -5.53
CA ALA A 235 26.58 9.91 -6.50
C ALA A 235 27.77 9.19 -5.80
N GLY A 236 27.95 7.92 -6.12
CA GLY A 236 29.01 7.08 -5.56
C GLY A 236 28.77 6.55 -4.14
N LEU A 237 27.71 7.00 -3.45
CA LEU A 237 27.39 6.58 -2.09
C LEU A 237 26.12 5.71 -2.04
N ASN A 238 25.03 6.25 -2.54
CA ASN A 238 23.73 5.63 -2.43
C ASN A 238 22.90 5.72 -3.73
N ASP A 239 23.55 5.90 -4.86
CA ASP A 239 22.94 6.01 -6.20
C ASP A 239 22.73 4.68 -6.90
N THR A 240 23.45 3.61 -6.48
CA THR A 240 23.30 2.23 -6.97
C THR A 240 23.23 1.24 -5.81
N ALA A 241 22.73 0.03 -6.07
CA ALA A 241 22.70 -1.03 -5.08
C ALA A 241 24.08 -1.42 -4.59
N ASP A 242 25.05 -1.52 -5.51
CA ASP A 242 26.43 -1.90 -5.17
C ASP A 242 27.14 -0.82 -4.34
N ASN A 243 26.95 0.48 -4.66
CA ASN A 243 27.50 1.57 -3.88
C ASN A 243 26.91 1.62 -2.47
N LEU A 244 25.60 1.42 -2.35
CA LEU A 244 24.94 1.32 -1.06
C LEU A 244 25.46 0.17 -0.21
N LEU A 245 25.62 -1.03 -0.77
CA LEU A 245 26.16 -2.18 -0.05
C LEU A 245 27.63 -1.97 0.39
N LYS A 246 28.45 -1.32 -0.45
CA LYS A 246 29.81 -0.93 -0.07
C LYS A 246 29.83 0.09 1.07
N ALA A 247 28.98 1.11 1.00
CA ALA A 247 28.86 2.12 2.07
C ALA A 247 28.39 1.51 3.39
N ILE A 248 27.49 0.52 3.37
CA ILE A 248 27.08 -0.27 4.53
C ILE A 248 28.28 -1.05 5.10
N ALA A 249 29.02 -1.75 4.26
CA ALA A 249 30.18 -2.53 4.67
C ALA A 249 31.29 -1.65 5.27
N ASN A 250 31.45 -0.44 4.78
CA ASN A 250 32.38 0.57 5.28
C ASN A 250 31.87 1.34 6.51
N ASP A 251 30.67 1.06 6.98
CA ASP A 251 30.02 1.75 8.10
C ASP A 251 29.81 3.26 7.90
N GLU A 252 29.63 3.71 6.65
CA GLU A 252 29.43 5.10 6.30
C GLU A 252 28.22 5.71 7.03
N GLU A 253 28.41 6.79 7.78
CA GLU A 253 27.37 7.42 8.58
C GLU A 253 26.15 7.83 7.76
N GLU A 254 26.39 8.33 6.56
CA GLU A 254 25.35 8.87 5.66
C GLU A 254 24.36 7.84 5.13
N VAL A 255 24.62 6.53 5.27
CA VAL A 255 23.70 5.45 4.87
C VAL A 255 23.00 4.78 6.04
N SER A 256 23.13 5.29 7.24
CA SER A 256 22.51 4.71 8.45
C SER A 256 21.00 4.50 8.33
N HIS A 257 20.32 5.39 7.65
CA HIS A 257 18.89 5.36 7.37
C HIS A 257 18.48 4.26 6.39
N GLN A 258 19.34 3.85 5.48
CA GLN A 258 19.03 2.86 4.43
C GLN A 258 19.11 1.41 4.95
N LEU A 259 19.66 1.24 6.17
CA LEU A 259 19.65 -0.04 6.88
C LEU A 259 18.36 -0.31 7.61
N SER A 260 17.51 0.69 7.81
CA SER A 260 16.26 0.53 8.55
C SER A 260 15.21 -0.33 7.82
N LEU A 261 15.60 -1.05 6.76
CA LEU A 261 14.78 -1.95 5.94
C LEU A 261 13.70 -1.24 5.08
N ARG A 262 13.59 0.06 5.18
CA ARG A 262 12.83 0.83 4.22
C ARG A 262 13.77 1.29 3.12
N PRO A 263 13.55 0.87 1.89
CA PRO A 263 14.08 1.61 0.77
C PRO A 263 13.45 2.99 0.85
N LEU A 264 14.27 3.99 1.05
CA LEU A 264 13.80 5.36 0.92
C LEU A 264 13.38 5.59 -0.51
N LEU A 265 12.11 5.48 -0.65
CA LEU A 265 11.42 5.69 -1.88
C LEU A 265 11.29 7.19 -2.15
N SER A 266 12.38 7.79 -2.54
CA SER A 266 12.17 8.67 -3.67
C SER A 266 11.79 7.71 -4.81
N TRP A 267 10.70 7.94 -5.49
CA TRP A 267 10.15 7.19 -6.63
C TRP A 267 11.15 6.94 -7.77
N LYS A 268 12.42 7.03 -7.51
CA LYS A 268 13.59 6.79 -8.38
C LYS A 268 14.59 5.83 -7.76
N ASP A 269 14.26 5.12 -6.67
CA ASP A 269 15.22 4.26 -6.02
C ASP A 269 15.42 2.95 -6.80
N ALA A 270 16.21 3.06 -7.88
CA ALA A 270 16.61 1.92 -8.69
C ALA A 270 17.26 0.80 -7.85
N ARG A 271 17.84 1.12 -6.70
CA ARG A 271 18.64 0.21 -5.85
C ARG A 271 17.85 -0.94 -5.26
N VAL A 272 16.65 -0.66 -4.78
CA VAL A 272 15.80 -1.71 -4.19
C VAL A 272 15.21 -2.57 -5.28
N ILE A 273 14.86 -1.94 -6.41
CA ILE A 273 14.40 -2.64 -7.60
C ILE A 273 15.51 -3.58 -8.08
N GLU A 274 16.75 -3.08 -8.25
CA GLU A 274 17.91 -3.88 -8.64
C GLU A 274 18.16 -5.06 -7.70
N LEU A 275 18.06 -4.85 -6.36
CA LEU A 275 18.24 -5.92 -5.39
C LEU A 275 17.07 -6.91 -5.45
N ALA A 276 15.84 -6.46 -5.59
CA ALA A 276 14.69 -7.34 -5.72
C ALA A 276 14.79 -8.20 -6.99
N GLU A 277 15.15 -7.60 -8.13
CA GLU A 277 15.36 -8.31 -9.40
C GLU A 277 16.51 -9.33 -9.28
N LYS A 278 17.66 -8.91 -8.74
CA LYS A 278 18.83 -9.75 -8.55
C LYS A 278 18.57 -10.97 -7.67
N HIS A 279 17.68 -10.85 -6.69
CA HIS A 279 17.37 -11.90 -5.72
C HIS A 279 16.02 -12.58 -5.95
N ASN A 280 15.39 -12.33 -7.09
CA ASN A 280 14.05 -12.84 -7.44
C ASN A 280 13.01 -12.56 -6.32
N GLY A 281 13.11 -11.37 -5.75
CA GLY A 281 12.21 -10.84 -4.74
C GLY A 281 11.14 -9.95 -5.34
N ALA A 282 10.26 -9.45 -4.49
CA ALA A 282 9.26 -8.47 -4.86
C ALA A 282 9.24 -7.33 -3.85
N VAL A 283 8.99 -6.12 -4.33
CA VAL A 283 8.97 -4.90 -3.54
C VAL A 283 7.79 -4.02 -3.94
N MET A 284 7.26 -3.30 -3.00
CA MET A 284 6.29 -2.23 -3.20
C MET A 284 6.61 -1.09 -2.24
N GLY A 285 6.21 0.09 -2.59
CA GLY A 285 6.34 1.29 -1.79
C GLY A 285 5.60 2.42 -2.50
N ASP A 286 5.32 3.46 -1.87
CA ASP A 286 5.75 4.12 -0.67
C ASP A 286 4.66 4.02 0.44
N ASP A 287 4.53 5.01 1.26
CA ASP A 287 3.62 5.22 2.39
C ASP A 287 2.14 4.82 2.09
N PHE A 288 1.42 4.33 3.08
CA PHE A 288 0.03 3.86 2.96
C PHE A 288 -0.92 4.97 2.54
N LYS A 289 -1.79 4.71 1.56
CA LYS A 289 -2.83 5.64 1.12
C LYS A 289 -4.12 5.41 1.91
N THR A 290 -4.29 6.14 3.01
CA THR A 290 -5.48 6.08 3.86
C THR A 290 -6.16 7.45 3.94
N GLY A 291 -7.38 7.52 4.46
CA GLY A 291 -8.10 8.73 4.86
C GLY A 291 -7.91 9.91 3.90
N GLN A 292 -7.29 10.98 4.40
CA GLN A 292 -7.06 12.23 3.68
C GLN A 292 -6.46 12.06 2.29
N THR A 293 -5.47 11.18 2.11
CA THR A 293 -4.82 11.00 0.81
C THR A 293 -5.64 10.21 -0.19
N LYS A 294 -6.50 9.29 0.25
CA LYS A 294 -7.51 8.66 -0.63
C LYS A 294 -8.50 9.70 -1.12
N ILE A 295 -9.07 10.49 -0.21
CA ILE A 295 -10.02 11.57 -0.53
C ILE A 295 -9.37 12.58 -1.49
N LYS A 296 -8.13 12.99 -1.22
CA LYS A 296 -7.38 13.92 -2.10
C LYS A 296 -7.25 13.38 -3.52
N SER A 297 -6.88 12.12 -3.70
CA SER A 297 -6.75 11.54 -5.04
C SER A 297 -8.08 11.38 -5.79
N VAL A 298 -9.20 11.26 -5.07
CA VAL A 298 -10.55 11.28 -5.66
C VAL A 298 -10.98 12.68 -6.03
N LEU A 299 -10.88 13.64 -5.09
CA LEU A 299 -11.35 15.02 -5.33
C LEU A 299 -10.53 15.74 -6.40
N ALA A 300 -9.21 15.60 -6.39
CA ALA A 300 -8.38 16.20 -7.41
C ALA A 300 -8.72 15.66 -8.81
N ASP A 301 -8.89 14.34 -8.95
CA ASP A 301 -9.28 13.72 -10.23
C ASP A 301 -10.67 14.19 -10.66
N PHE A 302 -11.64 14.23 -9.75
CA PHE A 302 -12.98 14.75 -10.02
C PHE A 302 -12.95 16.20 -10.51
N LEU A 303 -12.27 17.10 -9.79
CA LEU A 303 -12.22 18.52 -10.13
C LEU A 303 -11.58 18.73 -11.52
N VAL A 304 -10.40 18.16 -11.74
CA VAL A 304 -9.65 18.36 -12.99
C VAL A 304 -10.34 17.68 -14.18
N SER A 305 -10.87 16.48 -14.02
CA SER A 305 -11.57 15.76 -15.10
C SER A 305 -12.91 16.42 -15.45
N SER A 306 -13.52 17.13 -14.50
CA SER A 306 -14.73 17.93 -14.73
C SER A 306 -14.46 19.32 -15.35
N GLY A 307 -13.19 19.64 -15.64
CA GLY A 307 -12.82 20.94 -16.24
C GLY A 307 -12.70 22.08 -15.24
N LEU A 308 -12.60 21.81 -13.95
CA LEU A 308 -12.37 22.80 -12.90
C LEU A 308 -10.87 22.92 -12.64
N LYS A 309 -10.30 24.13 -12.81
CA LYS A 309 -8.87 24.35 -12.62
C LYS A 309 -8.53 24.42 -11.13
N LEU A 310 -8.06 23.31 -10.57
CA LEU A 310 -7.59 23.26 -9.19
C LEU A 310 -6.37 24.17 -9.01
N GLN A 311 -6.49 25.21 -8.19
CA GLN A 311 -5.47 26.22 -7.97
C GLN A 311 -4.73 26.06 -6.65
N SER A 312 -5.41 25.58 -5.61
CA SER A 312 -4.82 25.43 -4.28
C SER A 312 -5.37 24.21 -3.56
N ILE A 313 -4.48 23.52 -2.85
CA ILE A 313 -4.81 22.47 -1.88
C ILE A 313 -4.09 22.79 -0.58
N VAL A 314 -4.84 22.95 0.51
CA VAL A 314 -4.27 23.11 1.84
C VAL A 314 -4.72 21.96 2.72
N SER A 315 -3.78 21.26 3.31
CA SER A 315 -4.05 20.08 4.14
C SER A 315 -3.49 20.27 5.55
N TYR A 316 -4.38 20.38 6.54
CA TYR A 316 -4.02 20.47 7.95
C TYR A 316 -4.20 19.11 8.62
N ASN A 317 -3.25 18.73 9.49
CA ASN A 317 -3.32 17.47 10.22
C ASN A 317 -2.92 17.66 11.68
N HIS A 318 -3.74 17.13 12.59
CA HIS A 318 -3.38 16.94 13.99
C HIS A 318 -3.21 15.44 14.25
N LEU A 319 -2.04 15.07 14.76
CA LEU A 319 -1.65 13.68 15.06
C LEU A 319 -1.15 13.62 16.50
N GLY A 320 -1.63 12.67 17.28
CA GLY A 320 -1.25 12.48 18.68
C GLY A 320 -0.48 11.18 18.96
N ASN A 321 -0.25 10.35 17.93
CA ASN A 321 0.48 9.09 18.03
C ASN A 321 2.01 9.27 17.88
N ASN A 322 2.75 8.15 17.91
CA ASN A 322 4.21 8.17 17.81
C ASN A 322 4.73 8.76 16.49
N ASP A 323 4.01 8.56 15.38
CA ASP A 323 4.39 9.19 14.09
C ASP A 323 4.18 10.71 14.15
N GLY A 324 3.12 11.18 14.79
CA GLY A 324 2.92 12.62 15.05
C GLY A 324 4.05 13.24 15.85
N LYS A 325 4.51 12.58 16.93
CA LYS A 325 5.68 13.00 17.72
C LYS A 325 6.96 13.02 16.88
N ASN A 326 7.17 12.02 16.05
CA ASN A 326 8.29 11.93 15.11
C ASN A 326 8.27 13.05 14.05
N LEU A 327 7.11 13.36 13.48
CA LEU A 327 6.92 14.38 12.45
C LEU A 327 7.03 15.82 12.99
N SER A 328 7.16 16.02 14.30
CA SER A 328 7.54 17.33 14.86
C SER A 328 8.99 17.71 14.51
N SER A 329 9.81 16.75 14.06
CA SER A 329 11.14 16.99 13.51
C SER A 329 11.08 17.40 12.03
N PRO A 330 11.73 18.52 11.62
CA PRO A 330 11.65 19.03 10.24
C PRO A 330 12.10 18.02 9.17
N ASN A 331 13.11 17.24 9.45
CA ASN A 331 13.69 16.29 8.50
C ASN A 331 12.75 15.11 8.20
N GLN A 332 12.04 14.62 9.21
CA GLN A 332 11.01 13.59 9.07
C GLN A 332 9.74 14.14 8.42
N PHE A 333 9.38 15.38 8.78
CA PHE A 333 8.26 16.08 8.15
C PHE A 333 8.44 16.22 6.65
N ARG A 334 9.67 16.53 6.17
CA ARG A 334 9.97 16.68 4.74
C ARG A 334 9.62 15.44 3.91
N SER A 335 9.89 14.23 4.41
CA SER A 335 9.48 12.97 3.75
C SER A 335 7.97 12.89 3.57
N LYS A 336 7.22 13.24 4.62
CA LYS A 336 5.75 13.18 4.59
C LYS A 336 5.14 14.26 3.70
N GLU A 337 5.72 15.45 3.69
CA GLU A 337 5.33 16.55 2.80
C GLU A 337 5.42 16.13 1.34
N ILE A 338 6.56 15.55 0.93
CA ILE A 338 6.78 15.10 -0.44
C ILE A 338 5.78 14.00 -0.84
N SER A 339 5.62 12.96 -0.01
CA SER A 339 4.71 11.85 -0.33
C SER A 339 3.25 12.28 -0.44
N LYS A 340 2.82 13.24 0.39
CA LYS A 340 1.45 13.77 0.33
C LYS A 340 1.22 14.73 -0.85
N SER A 341 2.24 15.48 -1.25
CA SER A 341 2.14 16.45 -2.35
C SER A 341 2.06 15.77 -3.71
N ASN A 342 2.75 14.65 -3.88
CA ASN A 342 2.83 13.95 -5.16
C ASN A 342 1.54 13.24 -5.58
N VAL A 343 0.58 13.07 -4.66
CA VAL A 343 -0.69 12.33 -4.89
C VAL A 343 -1.56 12.89 -6.00
N VAL A 344 -1.36 14.13 -6.42
CA VAL A 344 -2.18 14.80 -7.45
C VAL A 344 -1.42 15.09 -8.75
N SER A 345 -0.14 14.72 -8.83
CA SER A 345 0.74 15.16 -9.92
C SER A 345 0.34 14.62 -11.30
N ASP A 346 -0.15 13.39 -11.38
CA ASP A 346 -0.62 12.76 -12.62
C ASP A 346 -1.94 13.37 -13.10
N VAL A 347 -2.83 13.67 -12.18
CA VAL A 347 -4.13 14.29 -12.47
C VAL A 347 -3.96 15.68 -13.08
N VAL A 348 -3.12 16.52 -12.48
CA VAL A 348 -2.81 17.86 -13.00
C VAL A 348 -2.20 17.77 -14.39
N LYS A 349 -1.25 16.88 -14.61
CA LYS A 349 -0.61 16.67 -15.93
C LYS A 349 -1.57 16.14 -17.00
N SER A 350 -2.70 15.56 -16.63
CA SER A 350 -3.66 15.02 -17.59
C SER A 350 -4.44 16.09 -18.36
N ASN A 351 -4.46 17.33 -17.87
CA ASN A 351 -5.22 18.42 -18.51
C ASN A 351 -4.31 19.55 -19.00
N THR A 352 -3.94 19.47 -20.27
CA THR A 352 -3.05 20.44 -20.94
C THR A 352 -3.75 21.74 -21.35
N ILE A 353 -5.08 21.84 -21.21
CA ILE A 353 -5.83 23.07 -21.43
C ILE A 353 -5.69 24.01 -20.23
N MET A 354 -5.89 23.44 -19.03
CA MET A 354 -5.89 24.23 -17.79
C MET A 354 -4.49 24.49 -17.25
N TYR A 355 -3.53 23.58 -17.50
CA TYR A 355 -2.18 23.67 -16.94
C TYR A 355 -1.11 23.67 -18.03
N LYS A 356 -0.24 24.68 -18.00
CA LYS A 356 0.96 24.71 -18.83
C LYS A 356 1.99 23.70 -18.31
N LYS A 357 2.99 23.39 -19.15
CA LYS A 357 4.08 22.49 -18.72
C LYS A 357 4.79 23.03 -17.47
N GLY A 358 4.76 22.26 -16.40
CA GLY A 358 5.35 22.62 -15.09
C GLY A 358 4.43 23.45 -14.18
N GLU A 359 3.25 23.84 -14.63
CA GLU A 359 2.25 24.47 -13.78
C GLU A 359 1.56 23.43 -12.90
N HIS A 360 1.33 23.74 -11.64
CA HIS A 360 0.64 22.91 -10.68
C HIS A 360 -0.09 23.78 -9.65
N PRO A 361 -1.08 23.25 -8.93
CA PRO A 361 -1.71 23.94 -7.83
C PRO A 361 -0.71 24.31 -6.73
N ASP A 362 -0.96 25.38 -6.01
CA ASP A 362 -0.33 25.58 -4.70
C ASP A 362 -0.73 24.43 -3.78
N HIS A 363 0.23 23.80 -3.10
CA HIS A 363 -0.04 22.60 -2.33
C HIS A 363 0.71 22.62 -0.99
N VAL A 364 -0.01 22.96 0.07
CA VAL A 364 0.51 23.14 1.42
C VAL A 364 0.10 21.96 2.31
N ILE A 365 1.07 21.40 3.02
CA ILE A 365 0.87 20.35 4.02
C ILE A 365 1.27 20.88 5.40
N VAL A 366 0.35 20.84 6.34
CA VAL A 366 0.58 21.18 7.74
C VAL A 366 0.34 19.95 8.61
N ILE A 367 1.32 19.60 9.44
CA ILE A 367 1.19 18.52 10.43
C ILE A 367 1.65 19.07 11.78
N LYS A 368 0.79 18.95 12.78
CA LYS A 368 1.11 19.30 14.16
C LYS A 368 0.89 18.12 15.08
N TYR A 369 1.87 17.90 15.97
CA TYR A 369 1.74 16.94 17.05
C TYR A 369 0.83 17.52 18.14
N VAL A 370 -0.28 16.83 18.39
CA VAL A 370 -1.28 17.19 19.41
C VAL A 370 -1.55 15.93 20.25
N PRO A 371 -0.82 15.74 21.39
CA PRO A 371 -0.91 14.51 22.19
C PRO A 371 -2.34 14.11 22.57
N TYR A 372 -3.19 15.09 22.86
CA TYR A 372 -4.59 14.86 23.26
C TYR A 372 -5.41 14.05 22.26
N VAL A 373 -5.15 14.18 20.96
CA VAL A 373 -5.95 13.45 19.97
C VAL A 373 -5.59 11.98 19.86
N GLY A 374 -4.43 11.56 20.40
CA GLY A 374 -3.99 10.15 20.32
C GLY A 374 -3.96 9.63 18.90
N ASP A 375 -4.59 8.48 18.67
CA ASP A 375 -4.77 7.88 17.34
C ASP A 375 -5.94 8.49 16.52
N SER A 376 -6.81 9.29 17.19
CA SER A 376 -7.97 9.96 16.57
C SER A 376 -7.51 11.21 15.80
N LYS A 377 -6.91 10.96 14.64
CA LYS A 377 -6.38 11.98 13.74
C LYS A 377 -7.45 12.93 13.24
N ARG A 378 -7.12 14.21 13.19
CA ARG A 378 -7.92 15.26 12.56
C ARG A 378 -7.24 15.66 11.26
N ALA A 379 -8.00 15.68 10.18
CA ALA A 379 -7.55 16.15 8.88
C ALA A 379 -8.57 17.15 8.33
N MET A 380 -8.11 18.33 7.98
CA MET A 380 -8.91 19.39 7.38
C MET A 380 -8.27 19.77 6.06
N ASP A 381 -9.03 19.70 4.98
CA ASP A 381 -8.56 20.04 3.64
C ASP A 381 -9.42 21.15 3.02
N GLU A 382 -8.76 22.03 2.30
CA GLU A 382 -9.39 23.01 1.42
C GLU A 382 -8.89 22.80 -0.01
N TYR A 383 -9.83 22.69 -0.95
CA TYR A 383 -9.57 22.56 -2.40
C TYR A 383 -10.21 23.77 -3.08
N THR A 384 -9.39 24.69 -3.59
CA THR A 384 -9.87 25.86 -4.31
C THR A 384 -9.61 25.71 -5.80
N SER A 385 -10.67 25.83 -6.60
CA SER A 385 -10.64 25.76 -8.06
C SER A 385 -11.13 27.05 -8.67
N GLU A 386 -10.49 27.47 -9.77
CA GLU A 386 -11.05 28.45 -10.68
C GLU A 386 -12.14 27.79 -11.53
N ILE A 387 -13.24 28.49 -11.69
CA ILE A 387 -14.39 28.07 -12.47
C ILE A 387 -14.68 29.11 -13.58
N PHE A 388 -15.82 28.96 -14.26
CA PHE A 388 -16.21 29.80 -15.36
C PHE A 388 -16.07 31.29 -15.05
N LEU A 389 -15.52 32.07 -16.01
CA LEU A 389 -15.31 33.54 -15.96
C LEU A 389 -14.48 34.03 -14.74
N GLY A 390 -13.51 33.20 -14.29
CA GLY A 390 -12.62 33.58 -13.19
C GLY A 390 -13.27 33.49 -11.80
N GLY A 391 -14.45 32.87 -11.69
CA GLY A 391 -15.06 32.58 -10.39
C GLY A 391 -14.24 31.53 -9.62
N HIS A 392 -14.51 31.37 -8.33
CA HIS A 392 -13.85 30.39 -7.48
C HIS A 392 -14.88 29.48 -6.82
N ASN A 393 -14.47 28.21 -6.64
CA ASN A 393 -15.18 27.22 -5.86
C ASN A 393 -14.22 26.61 -4.83
N THR A 394 -14.58 26.66 -3.56
CA THR A 394 -13.78 26.06 -2.48
C THR A 394 -14.58 24.96 -1.82
N ILE A 395 -13.98 23.76 -1.76
CA ILE A 395 -14.49 22.63 -1.00
C ILE A 395 -13.64 22.52 0.26
N ALA A 396 -14.26 22.70 1.42
CA ALA A 396 -13.64 22.46 2.72
C ALA A 396 -14.20 21.18 3.31
N LEU A 397 -13.33 20.28 3.78
CA LEU A 397 -13.74 19.06 4.42
C LEU A 397 -12.96 18.77 5.69
N HIS A 398 -13.66 18.20 6.66
CA HIS A 398 -13.09 17.75 7.92
C HIS A 398 -13.28 16.23 8.06
N ASN A 399 -12.18 15.52 8.20
CA ASN A 399 -12.16 14.08 8.41
C ASN A 399 -11.52 13.76 9.76
N THR A 400 -12.24 13.04 10.61
CA THR A 400 -11.72 12.47 11.86
C THR A 400 -11.72 10.96 11.74
N CYS A 401 -10.62 10.31 12.05
CA CYS A 401 -10.48 8.86 11.97
C CYS A 401 -9.50 8.31 12.99
N GLU A 402 -9.72 7.10 13.44
CA GLU A 402 -8.71 6.29 14.12
C GLU A 402 -7.70 5.81 13.07
N ASP A 403 -6.52 6.47 13.04
CA ASP A 403 -5.52 6.35 11.97
C ASP A 403 -5.03 4.91 11.79
N SER A 404 -4.76 4.22 12.90
CA SER A 404 -4.26 2.84 12.87
C SER A 404 -5.35 1.83 12.49
N LEU A 405 -6.62 2.07 12.86
CA LEU A 405 -7.74 1.22 12.44
C LEU A 405 -8.06 1.36 10.95
N LEU A 406 -7.84 2.54 10.37
CA LEU A 406 -7.91 2.73 8.91
C LEU A 406 -6.73 2.10 8.16
N ALA A 407 -5.54 2.07 8.78
CA ALA A 407 -4.34 1.59 8.13
C ALA A 407 -4.19 0.05 8.22
N ALA A 408 -4.62 -0.58 9.31
CA ALA A 408 -4.42 -2.00 9.55
C ALA A 408 -5.02 -2.91 8.46
N PRO A 409 -6.28 -2.74 8.01
CA PRO A 409 -6.84 -3.56 6.93
C PRO A 409 -6.05 -3.43 5.61
N LEU A 410 -5.57 -2.24 5.29
CA LEU A 410 -4.75 -1.99 4.12
C LEU A 410 -3.37 -2.66 4.23
N MET A 411 -2.77 -2.72 5.42
CA MET A 411 -1.52 -3.44 5.66
C MET A 411 -1.69 -4.94 5.47
N ILE A 412 -2.83 -5.49 5.90
CA ILE A 412 -3.20 -6.89 5.66
C ILE A 412 -3.34 -7.14 4.15
N ASP A 413 -4.04 -6.27 3.44
CA ASP A 413 -4.18 -6.34 1.99
C ASP A 413 -2.83 -6.32 1.26
N LEU A 414 -1.92 -5.42 1.67
CA LEU A 414 -0.59 -5.36 1.10
C LEU A 414 0.16 -6.68 1.27
N ALA A 415 0.08 -7.32 2.45
CA ALA A 415 0.73 -8.58 2.71
C ALA A 415 0.11 -9.72 1.88
N VAL A 416 -1.21 -9.83 1.87
CA VAL A 416 -1.97 -10.85 1.13
C VAL A 416 -1.76 -10.72 -0.38
N LEU A 417 -1.89 -9.50 -0.91
CA LEU A 417 -1.75 -9.24 -2.34
C LEU A 417 -0.30 -9.37 -2.81
N MET A 418 0.69 -8.95 -2.00
CA MET A 418 2.09 -9.15 -2.34
C MET A 418 2.40 -10.64 -2.51
N GLU A 419 1.95 -11.47 -1.59
CA GLU A 419 2.12 -12.92 -1.71
C GLU A 419 1.40 -13.43 -2.96
N PHE A 420 0.15 -13.08 -3.16
CA PHE A 420 -0.66 -13.55 -4.28
C PHE A 420 -0.03 -13.18 -5.63
N MET A 421 0.45 -11.95 -5.82
CA MET A 421 1.11 -11.50 -7.04
C MET A 421 2.36 -12.32 -7.37
N THR A 422 3.09 -12.81 -6.37
CA THR A 422 4.28 -13.65 -6.62
C THR A 422 3.94 -15.05 -7.13
N ARG A 423 2.68 -15.49 -7.05
CA ARG A 423 2.21 -16.77 -7.59
C ARG A 423 1.65 -16.67 -9.00
N ILE A 424 1.61 -15.47 -9.56
CA ILE A 424 1.15 -15.22 -10.92
C ILE A 424 2.36 -15.16 -11.85
N THR A 425 2.27 -15.89 -12.95
CA THR A 425 3.18 -15.76 -14.10
C THR A 425 2.40 -15.41 -15.35
N TYR A 426 3.05 -14.81 -16.31
CA TYR A 426 2.43 -14.45 -17.58
C TYR A 426 3.33 -14.79 -18.78
N SER A 427 2.72 -15.05 -19.90
CA SER A 427 3.35 -15.16 -21.23
C SER A 427 2.72 -14.15 -22.17
N VAL A 428 3.51 -13.55 -23.05
CA VAL A 428 3.07 -12.62 -24.09
C VAL A 428 3.35 -13.24 -25.45
N GLU A 429 2.34 -13.27 -26.34
CA GLU A 429 2.50 -13.79 -27.70
C GLU A 429 3.13 -15.21 -27.74
N GLY A 430 2.79 -16.06 -26.78
CA GLY A 430 3.28 -17.44 -26.70
C GLY A 430 4.76 -17.60 -26.27
N LYS A 431 5.40 -16.56 -25.76
CA LYS A 431 6.77 -16.62 -25.21
C LYS A 431 6.79 -17.40 -23.88
N GLU A 432 7.97 -17.62 -23.33
CA GLU A 432 8.15 -18.24 -22.02
C GLU A 432 7.44 -17.47 -20.90
N PHE A 433 6.95 -18.19 -19.90
CA PHE A 433 6.32 -17.59 -18.74
C PHE A 433 7.33 -16.83 -17.89
N SER A 434 6.97 -15.61 -17.48
CA SER A 434 7.75 -14.73 -16.64
C SER A 434 6.92 -14.26 -15.43
N HIS A 435 7.59 -13.87 -14.35
CA HIS A 435 6.96 -13.17 -13.24
C HIS A 435 6.75 -11.69 -13.59
N PHE A 436 5.84 -11.05 -12.88
CA PHE A 436 5.72 -9.58 -12.94
C PHE A 436 7.04 -8.93 -12.55
N ASN A 437 7.20 -7.64 -12.91
CA ASN A 437 8.33 -6.86 -12.45
C ASN A 437 8.48 -6.96 -10.92
N ALA A 438 9.70 -6.94 -10.43
CA ALA A 438 9.97 -6.95 -8.98
C ALA A 438 9.21 -5.85 -8.24
N VAL A 439 8.96 -4.72 -8.91
CA VAL A 439 8.09 -3.65 -8.42
C VAL A 439 6.63 -3.99 -8.70
N MET A 440 5.88 -4.25 -7.64
CA MET A 440 4.47 -4.63 -7.73
C MET A 440 3.55 -3.41 -7.90
N SER A 441 3.70 -2.68 -9.01
CA SER A 441 2.94 -1.45 -9.29
C SER A 441 1.42 -1.66 -9.41
N PHE A 442 0.93 -2.88 -9.62
CA PHE A 442 -0.49 -3.21 -9.50
C PHE A 442 -1.09 -2.85 -8.13
N LEU A 443 -0.25 -2.84 -7.07
CA LEU A 443 -0.67 -2.53 -5.71
C LEU A 443 -0.68 -1.02 -5.39
N SER A 444 -0.49 -0.17 -6.38
CA SER A 444 -0.48 1.30 -6.26
C SER A 444 -1.74 1.89 -5.63
N TYR A 445 -2.89 1.22 -5.77
CA TYR A 445 -4.14 1.59 -5.10
C TYR A 445 -4.00 1.79 -3.58
N LEU A 446 -3.10 1.04 -2.97
CA LEU A 446 -2.88 1.03 -1.52
C LEU A 446 -1.80 2.02 -1.06
N LEU A 447 -1.13 2.72 -1.99
CA LEU A 447 0.08 3.50 -1.73
C LEU A 447 -0.05 4.96 -2.21
N LYS A 448 0.57 5.92 -1.49
CA LYS A 448 0.53 7.36 -1.81
C LYS A 448 1.44 7.74 -2.98
N ALA A 449 2.66 7.20 -2.98
CA ALA A 449 3.67 7.46 -3.98
C ALA A 449 4.22 6.12 -4.47
N PRO A 450 3.43 5.40 -5.28
CA PRO A 450 3.81 4.06 -5.68
C PRO A 450 5.09 4.08 -6.51
N VAL A 451 5.94 3.12 -6.22
CA VAL A 451 7.10 2.85 -7.07
C VAL A 451 6.60 2.16 -8.34
N VAL A 452 7.12 2.60 -9.48
CA VAL A 452 6.80 2.02 -10.78
C VAL A 452 8.08 1.69 -11.55
N PRO A 453 8.08 0.73 -12.47
CA PRO A 453 9.22 0.46 -13.33
C PRO A 453 9.64 1.70 -14.12
N LYS A 454 10.93 1.81 -14.44
CA LYS A 454 11.47 2.92 -15.22
C LYS A 454 10.73 3.06 -16.56
N GLY A 455 10.32 4.29 -16.88
CA GLY A 455 9.58 4.59 -18.11
C GLY A 455 8.05 4.39 -18.01
N THR A 456 7.56 3.89 -16.89
CA THR A 456 6.12 3.75 -16.63
C THR A 456 5.59 5.01 -15.92
N PRO A 457 4.41 5.54 -16.31
CA PRO A 457 3.83 6.68 -15.60
C PRO A 457 3.35 6.28 -14.20
N VAL A 458 3.53 7.18 -13.24
CA VAL A 458 2.89 7.06 -11.93
C VAL A 458 1.43 7.48 -12.07
N VAL A 459 0.51 6.65 -11.62
CA VAL A 459 -0.92 6.93 -11.57
C VAL A 459 -1.36 6.97 -10.11
N ASN A 460 -1.99 8.08 -9.70
CA ASN A 460 -2.51 8.29 -8.35
C ASN A 460 -4.04 8.47 -8.29
N ALA A 461 -4.69 8.77 -9.43
CA ALA A 461 -6.14 8.80 -9.54
C ALA A 461 -6.72 7.49 -9.00
N LEU A 462 -7.45 7.55 -7.87
CA LEU A 462 -7.76 6.37 -7.05
C LEU A 462 -8.54 5.31 -7.82
N PHE A 463 -9.55 5.74 -8.59
CA PHE A 463 -10.39 4.80 -9.33
C PHE A 463 -9.61 4.11 -10.45
N LYS A 464 -8.71 4.81 -11.15
CA LYS A 464 -7.84 4.20 -12.16
C LYS A 464 -6.90 3.15 -11.58
N GLN A 465 -6.38 3.40 -10.36
CA GLN A 465 -5.56 2.41 -9.65
C GLN A 465 -6.38 1.18 -9.26
N ARG A 466 -7.62 1.40 -8.78
CA ARG A 466 -8.53 0.30 -8.44
C ARG A 466 -8.91 -0.52 -9.68
N GLU A 467 -9.31 0.13 -10.75
CA GLU A 467 -9.65 -0.53 -12.02
C GLU A 467 -8.50 -1.37 -12.58
N CYS A 468 -7.26 -0.89 -12.44
CA CYS A 468 -6.08 -1.66 -12.84
C CYS A 468 -6.02 -3.01 -12.10
N LEU A 469 -6.27 -3.01 -10.79
CA LEU A 469 -6.25 -4.23 -9.98
C LEU A 469 -7.47 -5.12 -10.26
N ASP A 470 -8.66 -4.52 -10.36
CA ASP A 470 -9.91 -5.22 -10.69
C ASP A 470 -9.81 -5.90 -12.06
N ASN A 471 -9.30 -5.20 -13.07
CA ASN A 471 -9.14 -5.73 -14.42
C ASN A 471 -8.08 -6.83 -14.52
N LEU A 472 -7.01 -6.76 -13.71
CA LEU A 472 -6.09 -7.89 -13.58
C LEU A 472 -6.82 -9.12 -13.04
N PHE A 473 -7.60 -8.99 -11.98
CA PHE A 473 -8.33 -10.13 -11.40
C PHE A 473 -9.38 -10.68 -12.35
N ARG A 474 -10.07 -9.83 -13.09
CA ARG A 474 -10.98 -10.26 -14.17
C ARG A 474 -10.24 -11.05 -15.24
N ALA A 475 -9.07 -10.60 -15.67
CA ALA A 475 -8.24 -11.30 -16.65
C ALA A 475 -7.82 -12.70 -16.15
N LEU A 476 -7.46 -12.85 -14.87
CA LEU A 476 -7.13 -14.15 -14.27
C LEU A 476 -8.31 -15.14 -14.26
N LEU A 477 -9.54 -14.62 -14.29
CA LEU A 477 -10.77 -15.41 -14.33
C LEU A 477 -11.30 -15.64 -15.75
N GLY A 478 -10.61 -15.11 -16.78
CA GLY A 478 -11.04 -15.16 -18.17
C GLY A 478 -12.21 -14.25 -18.49
N LEU A 479 -12.47 -13.25 -17.66
CA LEU A 479 -13.48 -12.22 -17.85
C LEU A 479 -12.91 -11.04 -18.65
N PRO A 480 -13.75 -10.33 -19.44
CA PRO A 480 -13.32 -9.10 -20.10
C PRO A 480 -13.02 -8.00 -19.08
N ALA A 481 -12.18 -7.04 -19.45
CA ALA A 481 -11.98 -5.84 -18.64
C ALA A 481 -13.32 -5.09 -18.44
N GLU A 482 -13.50 -4.52 -17.26
CA GLU A 482 -14.65 -3.64 -17.00
C GLU A 482 -14.50 -2.34 -17.79
N ASN A 483 -15.53 -1.92 -18.50
CA ASN A 483 -15.49 -0.74 -19.36
C ASN A 483 -16.56 0.33 -19.05
N HIS A 484 -17.49 0.03 -18.15
CA HIS A 484 -18.57 0.91 -17.72
C HIS A 484 -19.45 1.50 -18.86
N MET A 485 -19.31 1.02 -20.08
CA MET A 485 -20.13 1.48 -21.21
C MET A 485 -21.59 1.06 -21.05
N LEU A 486 -21.83 -0.11 -20.47
CA LEU A 486 -23.17 -0.69 -20.25
C LEU A 486 -24.04 -0.60 -21.52
N LEU A 487 -23.47 -1.03 -22.65
CA LEU A 487 -24.15 -0.96 -23.96
C LEU A 487 -25.43 -1.80 -23.99
N GLU A 488 -25.48 -2.85 -23.17
CA GLU A 488 -26.65 -3.70 -22.96
C GLU A 488 -27.91 -2.89 -22.61
N GLY A 489 -27.78 -1.85 -21.80
CA GLY A 489 -28.89 -0.97 -21.41
C GLY A 489 -29.02 0.31 -22.24
N LYS A 490 -28.08 0.56 -23.17
CA LYS A 490 -28.05 1.79 -24.00
C LYS A 490 -28.31 1.55 -25.47
N THR A 491 -28.31 0.31 -25.90
CA THR A 491 -28.63 -0.10 -27.27
C THR A 491 -29.93 -0.92 -27.29
N GLN A 492 -30.49 -1.14 -28.46
CA GLN A 492 -31.72 -1.94 -28.57
C GLN A 492 -31.47 -3.46 -28.56
N SER A 493 -30.23 -3.89 -28.49
CA SER A 493 -29.85 -5.30 -28.38
C SER A 493 -29.62 -5.64 -26.92
N PHE A 494 -30.64 -6.16 -26.25
CA PHE A 494 -30.51 -6.91 -25.00
C PHE A 494 -30.18 -8.36 -25.29
N PHE A 495 -29.54 -9.05 -24.35
CA PHE A 495 -29.15 -10.46 -24.38
C PHE A 495 -30.18 -11.41 -25.00
#